data_945384b7167ac0c394d4bdb76f0a594d
#
_entry.id   945384b7167ac0c394d4bdb76f0a594d
#
_cell.length_a   1.000
_cell.length_b   1.000
_cell.length_c   1.000
_cell.angle_alpha   90.00
_cell.angle_beta   90.00
_cell.angle_gamma   90.00
#
_symmetry.space_group_name_H-M   'P 1'
#
loop_
_entity.id
_entity.type
_entity.pdbx_description
1 polymer ?
#
loop_
_entity_poly.entity_id
_entity_poly.type
_entity_poly.pdbx_seq_one_letter_code
_entity_poly.pdbx_strand_id
1 'polypeptide(L)'
;STELTDALGFFLRPLKRLGVPTDDIAMVFSLALRFIPVTAEEFGRVHDAQWARGASFAEGSLWERLRAWQTVLIPLFVGLFRRADSLAVAMDARCYGAPDVERTSLAPRAFSGRSGLVLAVGLLACVVLAVWL
;
A
#
# COMPACT_ATOMS: atom_id res chain seq x y z
N SER A 1 -10.22 3.45 -1.30
CA SER A 1 -8.84 3.30 -0.80
C SER A 1 -8.49 4.27 0.34
N THR A 2 -9.05 5.46 0.35
CA THR A 2 -8.82 6.49 1.40
C THR A 2 -9.37 6.07 2.77
N GLU A 3 -10.48 5.38 2.83
CA GLU A 3 -11.08 4.91 4.10
C GLU A 3 -10.23 3.84 4.81
N LEU A 4 -9.59 2.97 4.03
CA LEU A 4 -8.65 1.97 4.56
C LEU A 4 -7.41 2.63 5.17
N THR A 5 -6.90 3.67 4.53
CA THR A 5 -5.74 4.43 5.02
C THR A 5 -6.08 5.16 6.32
N ASP A 6 -7.29 5.71 6.42
CA ASP A 6 -7.76 6.41 7.62
C ASP A 6 -7.99 5.43 8.78
N ALA A 7 -8.53 4.24 8.51
CA ALA A 7 -8.70 3.17 9.50
C ALA A 7 -7.34 2.68 10.02
N LEU A 8 -6.35 2.53 9.13
CA LEU A 8 -4.99 2.15 9.50
C LEU A 8 -4.32 3.23 10.35
N GLY A 9 -4.49 4.51 9.97
CA GLY A 9 -4.00 5.66 10.74
C GLY A 9 -4.59 5.71 12.16
N PHE A 10 -5.85 5.29 12.32
CA PHE A 10 -6.48 5.20 13.64
C PHE A 10 -5.88 4.06 14.49
N PHE A 11 -5.63 2.90 13.89
CA PHE A 11 -4.99 1.76 14.56
C PHE A 11 -3.54 2.04 14.97
N LEU A 12 -2.85 2.89 14.20
CA LEU A 12 -1.46 3.30 14.48
C LEU A 12 -1.35 4.44 15.51
N ARG A 13 -2.45 5.12 15.85
CA ARG A 13 -2.46 6.20 16.86
C ARG A 13 -1.86 5.81 18.22
N PRO A 14 -2.14 4.63 18.80
CA PRO A 14 -1.49 4.23 20.06
C PRO A 14 0.03 4.05 19.91
N LEU A 15 0.53 3.70 18.72
CA LEU A 15 1.97 3.60 18.44
C LEU A 15 2.68 4.97 18.42
N LYS A 16 1.97 6.07 18.23
CA LYS A 16 2.54 7.43 18.34
C LYS A 16 3.11 7.70 19.74
N ARG A 17 2.59 7.03 20.79
CA ARG A 17 3.14 7.10 22.15
C ARG A 17 4.50 6.39 22.32
N LEU A 18 4.87 5.50 21.38
CA LEU A 18 6.17 4.82 21.36
C LEU A 18 7.23 5.55 20.51
N GLY A 19 6.97 6.80 20.06
CA GLY A 19 7.94 7.56 19.26
C GLY A 19 8.02 7.17 17.77
N VAL A 20 7.07 6.37 17.28
CA VAL A 20 7.03 5.95 15.87
C VAL A 20 6.40 7.05 15.03
N PRO A 21 6.98 7.47 13.88
CA PRO A 21 6.42 8.47 12.98
C PRO A 21 5.19 7.91 12.22
N THR A 22 4.06 7.88 12.91
CA THR A 22 2.80 7.28 12.41
C THR A 22 2.29 7.96 11.15
N ASP A 23 2.55 9.26 11.00
CA ASP A 23 2.10 10.04 9.85
C ASP A 23 2.87 9.64 8.57
N ASP A 24 4.16 9.34 8.69
CA ASP A 24 4.98 8.84 7.58
C ASP A 24 4.58 7.42 7.18
N ILE A 25 4.31 6.56 8.17
CA ILE A 25 3.84 5.20 7.91
C ILE A 25 2.47 5.24 7.20
N ALA A 26 1.53 6.04 7.69
CA ALA A 26 0.23 6.18 7.04
C ALA A 26 0.35 6.68 5.60
N MET A 27 1.28 7.59 5.32
CA MET A 27 1.56 8.06 3.98
C MET A 27 2.13 6.95 3.08
N VAL A 28 3.11 6.18 3.57
CA VAL A 28 3.69 5.05 2.81
C VAL A 28 2.61 4.03 2.46
N PHE A 29 1.73 3.68 3.41
CA PHE A 29 0.59 2.80 3.13
C PHE A 29 -0.38 3.38 2.10
N SER A 30 -0.68 4.67 2.18
CA SER A 30 -1.53 5.36 1.20
C SER A 30 -0.97 5.27 -0.21
N LEU A 31 0.34 5.50 -0.35
CA LEU A 31 1.06 5.38 -1.62
C LEU A 31 1.08 3.93 -2.10
N ALA A 32 1.35 2.97 -1.20
CA ALA A 32 1.35 1.55 -1.55
C ALA A 32 -0.01 1.11 -2.09
N LEU A 33 -1.11 1.44 -1.40
CA LEU A 33 -2.46 1.11 -1.86
C LEU A 33 -2.81 1.74 -3.21
N ARG A 34 -2.29 2.94 -3.48
CA ARG A 34 -2.47 3.61 -4.77
C ARG A 34 -1.68 2.92 -5.89
N PHE A 35 -0.47 2.42 -5.58
CA PHE A 35 0.40 1.80 -6.58
C PHE A 35 0.06 0.34 -6.87
N ILE A 36 -0.67 -0.37 -5.99
CA ILE A 36 -1.09 -1.75 -6.23
C ILE A 36 -1.76 -1.94 -7.60
N PRO A 37 -2.84 -1.21 -7.95
CA PRO A 37 -3.50 -1.42 -9.24
C PRO A 37 -2.59 -1.08 -10.42
N VAL A 38 -1.82 -0.01 -10.33
CA VAL A 38 -0.89 0.42 -11.38
C VAL A 38 0.22 -0.61 -11.59
N THR A 39 0.73 -1.19 -10.50
CA THR A 39 1.76 -2.25 -10.56
C THR A 39 1.19 -3.54 -11.15
N ALA A 40 -0.06 -3.87 -10.83
CA ALA A 40 -0.73 -5.04 -11.39
C ALA A 40 -0.91 -4.92 -12.92
N GLU A 41 -1.28 -3.74 -13.41
CA GLU A 41 -1.36 -3.46 -14.86
C GLU A 41 0.01 -3.54 -15.54
N GLU A 42 1.05 -2.99 -14.91
CA GLU A 42 2.44 -3.05 -15.41
C GLU A 42 2.93 -4.49 -15.50
N PHE A 43 2.66 -5.28 -14.45
CA PHE A 43 2.97 -6.70 -14.42
C PHE A 43 2.28 -7.45 -15.58
N GLY A 44 0.98 -7.21 -15.83
CA GLY A 44 0.26 -7.80 -16.94
C GLY A 44 0.91 -7.49 -18.27
N ARG A 45 1.23 -6.22 -18.53
CA ARG A 45 1.91 -5.79 -19.78
C ARG A 45 3.26 -6.47 -20.00
N VAL A 46 4.08 -6.54 -18.94
CA VAL A 46 5.41 -7.18 -19.03
C VAL A 46 5.27 -8.69 -19.22
N HIS A 47 4.35 -9.33 -18.50
CA HIS A 47 4.06 -10.75 -18.61
C HIS A 47 3.65 -11.13 -20.04
N ASP A 48 2.68 -10.41 -20.61
CA ASP A 48 2.17 -10.67 -21.97
C ASP A 48 3.25 -10.44 -23.04
N ALA A 49 4.08 -9.41 -22.84
CA ALA A 49 5.21 -9.15 -23.72
C ALA A 49 6.25 -10.30 -23.68
N GLN A 50 6.52 -10.87 -22.51
CA GLN A 50 7.45 -12.01 -22.38
C GLN A 50 6.84 -13.31 -22.92
N TRP A 51 5.52 -13.50 -22.72
CA TRP A 51 4.82 -14.61 -23.35
C TRP A 51 4.93 -14.56 -24.88
N ALA A 52 4.68 -13.38 -25.48
CA ALA A 52 4.82 -13.19 -26.93
C ALA A 52 6.26 -13.45 -27.45
N ARG A 53 7.27 -13.35 -26.57
CA ARG A 53 8.67 -13.71 -26.85
C ARG A 53 8.99 -15.20 -26.65
N GLY A 54 7.98 -16.01 -26.31
CA GLY A 54 8.14 -17.46 -26.14
C GLY A 54 8.58 -17.89 -24.74
N ALA A 55 8.44 -17.03 -23.73
CA ALA A 55 8.68 -17.44 -22.35
C ALA A 55 7.59 -18.42 -21.90
N SER A 56 7.96 -19.65 -21.53
CA SER A 56 7.04 -20.64 -20.99
C SER A 56 7.04 -20.60 -19.47
N PHE A 57 5.92 -20.13 -18.90
CA PHE A 57 5.77 -19.99 -17.43
C PHE A 57 5.21 -21.25 -16.77
N ALA A 58 4.52 -22.11 -17.54
CA ALA A 58 3.82 -23.28 -17.04
C ALA A 58 4.56 -24.60 -17.32
N GLU A 59 5.37 -24.67 -18.38
CA GLU A 59 6.01 -25.88 -18.88
C GLU A 59 7.51 -25.90 -18.58
N GLY A 60 8.07 -27.10 -18.39
CA GLY A 60 9.50 -27.30 -18.17
C GLY A 60 9.90 -27.56 -16.71
N SER A 61 11.20 -27.70 -16.49
CA SER A 61 11.83 -27.91 -15.19
C SER A 61 11.61 -26.70 -14.27
N LEU A 62 11.67 -26.91 -12.95
CA LEU A 62 11.56 -25.82 -11.97
C LEU A 62 12.57 -24.69 -12.23
N TRP A 63 13.78 -25.01 -12.69
CA TRP A 63 14.81 -24.03 -13.04
C TRP A 63 14.44 -23.20 -14.29
N GLU A 64 13.82 -23.81 -15.28
CA GLU A 64 13.36 -23.12 -16.49
C GLU A 64 12.21 -22.17 -16.18
N ARG A 65 11.28 -22.59 -15.33
CA ARG A 65 10.20 -21.76 -14.84
C ARG A 65 10.70 -20.56 -14.03
N LEU A 66 11.66 -20.78 -13.11
CA LEU A 66 12.29 -19.70 -12.36
C LEU A 66 12.97 -18.69 -13.28
N ARG A 67 13.65 -19.17 -14.32
CA ARG A 67 14.30 -18.32 -15.32
C ARG A 67 13.28 -17.51 -16.13
N ALA A 68 12.15 -18.11 -16.50
CA ALA A 68 11.05 -17.40 -17.15
C ALA A 68 10.47 -16.29 -16.26
N TRP A 69 10.23 -16.55 -14.98
CA TRP A 69 9.79 -15.54 -14.02
C TRP A 69 10.81 -14.40 -13.82
N GLN A 70 12.09 -14.69 -13.86
CA GLN A 70 13.14 -13.70 -13.76
C GLN A 70 13.06 -12.66 -14.90
N THR A 71 12.70 -13.08 -16.12
CA THR A 71 12.55 -12.16 -17.26
C THR A 71 11.39 -11.16 -17.10
N VAL A 72 10.41 -11.47 -16.27
CA VAL A 72 9.28 -10.59 -15.93
C VAL A 72 9.65 -9.71 -14.73
N LEU A 73 10.25 -10.30 -13.69
CA LEU A 73 10.53 -9.60 -12.44
C LEU A 73 11.58 -8.50 -12.60
N ILE A 74 12.65 -8.73 -13.37
CA ILE A 74 13.73 -7.74 -13.54
C ILE A 74 13.20 -6.43 -14.14
N PRO A 75 12.52 -6.42 -15.31
CA PRO A 75 11.99 -5.18 -15.87
C PRO A 75 10.94 -4.53 -14.97
N LEU A 76 10.12 -5.33 -14.27
CA LEU A 76 9.12 -4.83 -13.33
C LEU A 76 9.79 -4.06 -12.18
N PHE A 77 10.81 -4.65 -11.53
CA PHE A 77 11.53 -3.98 -10.46
C PHE A 77 12.22 -2.70 -10.92
N VAL A 78 12.87 -2.73 -12.08
CA VAL A 78 13.49 -1.51 -12.65
C VAL A 78 12.44 -0.42 -12.89
N GLY A 79 11.26 -0.77 -13.38
CA GLY A 79 10.14 0.16 -13.55
C GLY A 79 9.64 0.74 -12.22
N LEU A 80 9.52 -0.10 -11.18
CA LEU A 80 9.13 0.33 -9.84
C LEU A 80 10.15 1.28 -9.20
N PHE A 81 11.45 1.00 -9.31
CA PHE A 81 12.50 1.88 -8.78
C PHE A 81 12.50 3.23 -9.50
N ARG A 82 12.40 3.27 -10.83
CA ARG A 82 12.29 4.54 -11.56
C ARG A 82 11.08 5.37 -11.13
N ARG A 83 9.97 4.72 -10.83
CA ARG A 83 8.77 5.38 -10.33
C ARG A 83 8.97 5.92 -8.92
N ALA A 84 9.63 5.14 -8.05
CA ALA A 84 9.98 5.58 -6.69
C ALA A 84 10.89 6.81 -6.72
N ASP A 85 11.93 6.81 -7.55
CA ASP A 85 12.83 7.94 -7.74
C ASP A 85 12.08 9.19 -8.24
N SER A 86 11.22 9.03 -9.24
CA SER A 86 10.41 10.13 -9.76
C SER A 86 9.45 10.69 -8.71
N LEU A 87 8.89 9.82 -7.86
CA LEU A 87 8.03 10.24 -6.76
C LEU A 87 8.83 10.98 -5.69
N ALA A 88 10.02 10.48 -5.32
CA ALA A 88 10.89 11.14 -4.35
C ALA A 88 11.25 12.55 -4.80
N VAL A 89 11.68 12.74 -6.04
CA VAL A 89 11.98 14.06 -6.63
C VAL A 89 10.74 14.97 -6.60
N ALA A 90 9.56 14.43 -6.92
CA ALA A 90 8.33 15.21 -6.89
C ALA A 90 7.90 15.61 -5.47
N MET A 91 8.20 14.79 -4.46
CA MET A 91 7.95 15.09 -3.05
C MET A 91 8.92 16.16 -2.55
N ASP A 92 10.21 16.04 -2.88
CA ASP A 92 11.22 17.05 -2.54
C ASP A 92 10.90 18.42 -3.16
N ALA A 93 10.47 18.43 -4.42
CA ALA A 93 10.04 19.66 -5.09
C ALA A 93 8.80 20.32 -4.45
N ARG A 94 8.01 19.56 -3.68
CA ARG A 94 6.87 20.05 -2.90
C ARG A 94 7.20 20.32 -1.45
N CYS A 95 8.50 20.34 -1.09
CA CYS A 95 9.00 20.53 0.26
C CYS A 95 8.42 19.51 1.27
N TYR A 96 8.17 18.28 0.84
CA TYR A 96 7.69 17.25 1.74
C TYR A 96 8.81 16.85 2.72
N GLY A 97 8.52 16.94 4.02
CA GLY A 97 9.52 16.62 5.06
C GLY A 97 10.52 17.73 5.32
N ALA A 98 10.24 18.98 4.89
CA ALA A 98 11.08 20.12 5.22
C ALA A 98 11.26 20.23 6.74
N PRO A 99 12.50 20.48 7.24
CA PRO A 99 12.72 20.68 8.66
C PRO A 99 11.93 21.90 9.13
N ASP A 100 11.46 21.85 10.37
CA ASP A 100 10.73 22.93 11.06
C ASP A 100 9.31 23.27 10.54
N VAL A 101 8.72 22.41 9.71
CA VAL A 101 7.34 22.59 9.27
C VAL A 101 6.44 21.52 9.88
N GLU A 102 5.51 21.95 10.74
CA GLU A 102 4.46 21.05 11.22
C GLU A 102 3.51 20.67 10.08
N ARG A 103 3.34 19.35 9.88
CA ARG A 103 2.45 18.84 8.84
C ARG A 103 1.00 19.00 9.26
N THR A 104 0.24 19.69 8.43
CA THR A 104 -1.21 19.82 8.59
C THR A 104 -1.93 18.88 7.63
N SER A 105 -3.03 18.28 8.10
CA SER A 105 -3.90 17.46 7.22
C SER A 105 -4.88 18.38 6.50
N LEU A 106 -4.97 18.26 5.19
CA LEU A 106 -5.89 19.04 4.36
C LEU A 106 -7.37 18.76 4.68
N ALA A 107 -7.67 17.55 5.17
CA ALA A 107 -9.00 17.14 5.60
C ALA A 107 -8.91 16.43 6.94
N PRO A 108 -8.85 17.16 8.08
CA PRO A 108 -8.88 16.53 9.39
C PRO A 108 -10.23 15.85 9.56
N ARG A 109 -10.28 14.52 9.41
CA ARG A 109 -11.47 13.75 9.75
C ARG A 109 -11.57 13.65 11.26
N ALA A 110 -12.46 14.46 11.82
CA ALA A 110 -12.91 14.29 13.20
C ALA A 110 -13.69 12.96 13.28
N PHE A 111 -13.31 12.11 14.22
CA PHE A 111 -14.04 10.89 14.50
C PHE A 111 -15.45 11.30 14.97
N SER A 112 -16.45 11.08 14.11
CA SER A 112 -17.83 11.35 14.51
C SER A 112 -18.23 10.31 15.54
N GLY A 113 -18.86 10.73 16.66
CA GLY A 113 -19.34 9.82 17.69
C GLY A 113 -20.23 8.70 17.16
N ARG A 114 -20.89 8.94 16.01
CA ARG A 114 -21.71 7.95 15.29
C ARG A 114 -20.86 6.79 14.73
N SER A 115 -19.65 7.05 14.26
CA SER A 115 -18.73 6.01 13.77
C SER A 115 -18.19 5.14 14.91
N GLY A 116 -17.97 5.73 16.09
CA GLY A 116 -17.60 4.99 17.30
C GLY A 116 -18.71 4.07 17.77
N LEU A 117 -19.96 4.51 17.68
CA LEU A 117 -21.13 3.74 18.07
C LEU A 117 -21.36 2.54 17.14
N VAL A 118 -21.21 2.72 15.83
CA VAL A 118 -21.31 1.63 14.84
C VAL A 118 -20.20 0.59 15.05
N LEU A 119 -18.98 1.03 15.36
CA LEU A 119 -17.86 0.13 15.65
C LEU A 119 -18.09 -0.66 16.94
N ALA A 120 -18.57 -0.01 18.00
CA ALA A 120 -18.89 -0.65 19.27
C ALA A 120 -20.01 -1.68 19.12
N VAL A 121 -21.08 -1.34 18.40
CA VAL A 121 -22.20 -2.26 18.13
C VAL A 121 -21.74 -3.43 17.27
N GLY A 122 -20.91 -3.21 16.24
CA GLY A 122 -20.36 -4.27 15.41
C GLY A 122 -19.47 -5.24 16.19
N LEU A 123 -18.60 -4.71 17.06
CA LEU A 123 -17.75 -5.52 17.94
C LEU A 123 -18.57 -6.33 18.95
N LEU A 124 -19.60 -5.72 19.54
CA LEU A 124 -20.49 -6.38 20.47
C LEU A 124 -21.27 -7.50 19.78
N ALA A 125 -21.76 -7.28 18.58
CA ALA A 125 -22.45 -8.30 17.78
C ALA A 125 -21.50 -9.47 17.42
N CYS A 126 -20.25 -9.21 17.04
CA CYS A 126 -19.25 -10.25 16.78
C CYS A 126 -18.93 -11.07 18.03
N VAL A 127 -18.78 -10.43 19.19
CA VAL A 127 -18.50 -11.12 20.46
C VAL A 127 -19.69 -11.98 20.88
N VAL A 128 -20.93 -11.48 20.76
CA VAL A 128 -22.14 -12.24 21.07
C VAL A 128 -22.28 -13.45 20.15
N LEU A 129 -22.02 -13.30 18.84
CA LEU A 129 -22.02 -14.42 17.89
C LEU A 129 -20.91 -15.45 18.19
N ALA A 130 -19.72 -15.01 18.58
CA ALA A 130 -18.62 -15.90 18.94
C ALA A 130 -18.84 -16.67 20.24
N VAL A 131 -19.63 -16.13 21.16
CA VAL A 131 -19.98 -16.79 22.43
C VAL A 131 -21.18 -17.75 22.26
N TRP A 132 -22.03 -17.50 21.22
CA TRP A 132 -23.22 -18.33 20.96
C TRP A 132 -22.97 -19.51 20.01
N LEU A 133 -21.87 -19.48 19.26
CA LEU A 133 -21.44 -20.55 18.34
C LEU A 133 -20.41 -21.46 18.98
#